data_8e4bd2a44024146244033042be237348
#
_entry.id   8e4bd2a44024146244033042be237348
#
_cell.length_a   1.000
_cell.length_b   1.000
_cell.length_c   1.000
_cell.angle_alpha   90.00
_cell.angle_beta   90.00
_cell.angle_gamma   90.00
#
_symmetry.space_group_name_H-M   'P 1'
#
loop_
_entity.id
_entity.type
_entity.pdbx_description
1 polymer ?
#
loop_
_entity_poly.entity_id
_entity_poly.type
_entity_poly.pdbx_seq_one_letter_code
_entity_poly.pdbx_strand_id
1 'polypeptide(L)'
;MQMKCRKKVLSHILCTVLIVAMALFTTGCNDKSKDEAKSTSQKETKVQTEQAKVLGEGSTKFDFTVVDKEGSKVEFEIHTDKKTVGEALVELKLIEGEDSEYGLFVKKVNGITADYDKDGMYWAFYINDEYAMSGVDSTEIKEGESYSFKMEKS
;
A
#
# COMPACT_ATOMS: atom_id res chain seq x y z
N MET A 1 44.61 -3.52 -30.20
CA MET A 1 43.65 -4.42 -29.56
C MET A 1 44.20 -4.81 -28.18
N GLN A 2 43.70 -4.24 -27.13
CA GLN A 2 43.94 -4.57 -25.69
C GLN A 2 43.91 -3.31 -24.85
N MET A 3 42.72 -2.77 -24.58
CA MET A 3 42.55 -1.82 -23.49
C MET A 3 41.06 -1.74 -23.12
N LYS A 4 40.51 -2.81 -22.57
CA LYS A 4 39.10 -2.78 -22.07
C LYS A 4 38.86 -3.58 -20.78
N CYS A 5 39.90 -3.97 -20.04
CA CYS A 5 39.75 -4.83 -18.88
C CYS A 5 40.22 -4.23 -17.54
N ARG A 6 40.61 -2.94 -17.48
CA ARG A 6 41.16 -2.35 -16.24
C ARG A 6 40.17 -1.50 -15.43
N LYS A 7 38.96 -1.24 -15.89
CA LYS A 7 37.98 -0.39 -15.19
C LYS A 7 37.01 -1.14 -14.27
N LYS A 8 36.93 -2.46 -14.35
CA LYS A 8 36.00 -3.25 -13.53
C LYS A 8 36.58 -3.78 -12.21
N VAL A 9 37.88 -3.78 -12.06
CA VAL A 9 38.54 -4.33 -10.86
C VAL A 9 38.75 -3.25 -9.79
N LEU A 10 38.82 -1.97 -10.15
CA LEU A 10 39.02 -0.88 -9.20
C LEU A 10 37.75 -0.52 -8.41
N SER A 11 36.55 -0.89 -8.93
CA SER A 11 35.29 -0.62 -8.27
C SER A 11 34.93 -1.59 -7.14
N HIS A 12 35.56 -2.77 -7.13
CA HIS A 12 35.27 -3.80 -6.10
C HIS A 12 36.18 -3.69 -4.87
N ILE A 13 37.31 -2.99 -4.98
CA ILE A 13 38.24 -2.81 -3.86
C ILE A 13 37.81 -1.64 -2.97
N LEU A 14 37.05 -0.66 -3.48
CA LEU A 14 36.57 0.49 -2.73
C LEU A 14 35.35 0.17 -1.84
N CYS A 15 34.61 -0.90 -2.14
CA CYS A 15 33.40 -1.29 -1.37
C CYS A 15 33.72 -2.14 -0.12
N THR A 16 34.89 -2.75 -0.03
CA THR A 16 35.20 -3.64 1.09
C THR A 16 35.86 -2.95 2.30
N VAL A 17 36.31 -1.70 2.15
CA VAL A 17 36.97 -0.95 3.23
C VAL A 17 35.96 -0.17 4.11
N LEU A 18 34.72 -0.01 3.70
CA LEU A 18 33.69 0.80 4.38
C LEU A 18 32.78 0.02 5.35
N ILE A 19 32.97 -1.31 5.46
CA ILE A 19 32.08 -2.17 6.29
C ILE A 19 32.71 -2.50 7.68
N VAL A 20 33.96 -2.14 7.95
CA VAL A 20 34.65 -2.52 9.18
C VAL A 20 34.60 -1.44 10.28
N ALA A 21 34.04 -0.27 10.05
CA ALA A 21 34.09 0.86 10.99
C ALA A 21 32.82 1.10 11.84
N MET A 22 31.83 0.20 11.87
CA MET A 22 30.61 0.37 12.67
C MET A 22 30.25 -0.81 13.59
N ALA A 23 31.23 -1.35 14.25
CA ALA A 23 31.00 -2.33 15.32
C ALA A 23 31.85 -2.03 16.52
N LEU A 24 31.49 -1.05 17.36
CA LEU A 24 31.92 -0.93 18.75
C LEU A 24 31.25 0.29 19.43
N PHE A 25 30.01 0.14 19.88
CA PHE A 25 29.50 0.84 21.08
C PHE A 25 28.35 0.01 21.66
N THR A 26 28.74 -1.05 22.37
CA THR A 26 27.90 -1.63 23.41
C THR A 26 28.64 -1.45 24.72
N THR A 27 27.99 -0.92 25.68
CA THR A 27 28.10 -1.05 27.14
C THR A 27 27.74 0.31 27.73
N GLY A 28 26.90 0.41 28.69
CA GLY A 28 26.33 -0.49 29.65
C GLY A 28 25.68 0.30 30.74
N CYS A 29 24.83 -0.40 31.44
CA CYS A 29 24.52 -0.32 32.87
C CYS A 29 23.99 0.96 33.49
N ASN A 30 22.72 0.86 33.86
CA ASN A 30 22.24 0.77 35.25
C ASN A 30 22.63 1.91 36.17
N ASP A 31 21.72 2.76 36.55
CA ASP A 31 21.28 2.86 37.94
C ASP A 31 20.03 3.72 38.12
N LYS A 32 19.31 3.36 39.10
CA LYS A 32 18.08 3.69 39.75
C LYS A 32 18.00 5.15 40.24
N SER A 33 16.91 5.86 39.91
CA SER A 33 16.08 6.64 40.86
C SER A 33 15.00 7.46 40.16
N LYS A 34 13.77 7.11 40.38
CA LYS A 34 12.61 7.84 40.87
C LYS A 34 12.57 9.36 40.62
N ASP A 35 11.62 9.83 39.79
CA ASP A 35 10.48 10.65 40.15
C ASP A 35 9.69 11.12 38.93
N GLU A 36 8.39 11.02 39.09
CA GLU A 36 7.22 11.51 38.40
C GLU A 36 7.37 12.71 37.44
N ALA A 37 6.80 12.60 36.23
CA ALA A 37 5.57 13.29 35.84
C ALA A 37 5.31 13.26 34.33
N LYS A 38 4.13 12.80 33.99
CA LYS A 38 3.22 13.28 32.95
C LYS A 38 3.47 12.90 31.51
N SER A 39 2.86 11.77 31.18
CA SER A 39 2.02 11.50 29.99
C SER A 39 2.15 12.48 28.81
N THR A 40 2.70 12.00 27.73
CA THR A 40 2.09 12.19 26.42
C THR A 40 2.29 10.88 25.66
N SER A 41 1.20 10.15 25.55
CA SER A 41 1.09 8.94 24.76
C SER A 41 1.23 9.30 23.29
N GLN A 42 2.43 9.21 22.76
CA GLN A 42 2.60 9.04 21.32
C GLN A 42 2.43 7.55 21.05
N LYS A 43 1.25 7.23 20.53
CA LYS A 43 0.95 5.94 19.93
C LYS A 43 1.80 5.86 18.67
N GLU A 44 2.97 5.28 18.78
CA GLU A 44 3.74 4.87 17.62
C GLU A 44 2.92 3.81 16.87
N THR A 45 2.28 4.26 15.82
CA THR A 45 1.69 3.38 14.81
C THR A 45 2.85 2.68 14.14
N LYS A 46 3.04 1.43 14.47
CA LYS A 46 3.99 0.52 13.83
C LYS A 46 3.53 0.36 12.39
N VAL A 47 4.06 1.19 11.49
CA VAL A 47 3.93 1.02 10.06
C VAL A 47 4.73 -0.24 9.71
N GLN A 48 4.06 -1.38 9.64
CA GLN A 48 4.58 -2.52 8.93
C GLN A 48 4.51 -2.17 7.46
N THR A 49 5.64 -1.87 6.85
CA THR A 49 5.79 -1.82 5.40
C THR A 49 5.72 -3.27 4.92
N GLU A 50 4.51 -3.79 4.73
CA GLU A 50 4.31 -4.99 3.92
C GLU A 50 4.58 -4.56 2.47
N GLN A 51 5.46 -5.28 1.80
CA GLN A 51 5.72 -5.06 0.37
C GLN A 51 4.41 -5.22 -0.39
N ALA A 52 4.12 -4.29 -1.30
CA ALA A 52 2.95 -4.34 -2.16
C ALA A 52 2.87 -5.70 -2.85
N LYS A 53 1.69 -6.31 -2.79
CA LYS A 53 1.44 -7.63 -3.37
C LYS A 53 1.13 -7.47 -4.84
N VAL A 54 1.97 -8.04 -5.71
CA VAL A 54 1.76 -8.00 -7.16
C VAL A 54 0.68 -8.99 -7.57
N LEU A 55 -0.35 -8.53 -8.30
CA LEU A 55 -1.48 -9.32 -8.78
C LEU A 55 -1.80 -9.03 -10.24
N GLY A 56 -2.30 -10.05 -10.91
CA GLY A 56 -2.74 -9.97 -12.30
C GLY A 56 -1.61 -10.08 -13.31
N GLU A 57 -1.97 -9.97 -14.58
CA GLU A 57 -1.08 -10.02 -15.72
C GLU A 57 -1.56 -8.98 -16.74
N GLY A 58 -0.64 -8.28 -17.38
CA GLY A 58 -0.95 -7.27 -18.39
C GLY A 58 0.14 -6.24 -18.56
N SER A 59 -0.03 -5.40 -19.56
CA SER A 59 0.94 -4.36 -19.93
C SER A 59 0.75 -3.06 -19.14
N THR A 60 -0.44 -2.83 -18.61
CA THR A 60 -0.77 -1.66 -17.79
C THR A 60 -0.67 -2.03 -16.31
N LYS A 61 -0.13 -1.12 -15.51
CA LYS A 61 -0.04 -1.30 -14.06
C LYS A 61 -0.50 -0.06 -13.30
N PHE A 62 -1.03 -0.29 -12.11
CA PHE A 62 -1.41 0.77 -11.17
C PHE A 62 -1.32 0.29 -9.72
N ASP A 63 -1.20 1.24 -8.81
CA ASP A 63 -1.21 0.97 -7.38
C ASP A 63 -2.63 0.96 -6.84
N PHE A 64 -2.95 -0.06 -6.05
CA PHE A 64 -4.25 -0.21 -5.41
C PHE A 64 -4.11 -0.44 -3.91
N THR A 65 -4.81 0.35 -3.11
CA THR A 65 -4.77 0.27 -1.64
C THR A 65 -6.15 -0.02 -1.06
N VAL A 66 -6.21 -0.93 -0.11
CA VAL A 66 -7.40 -1.21 0.68
C VAL A 66 -7.17 -0.77 2.12
N VAL A 67 -8.08 0.02 2.67
CA VAL A 67 -8.04 0.48 4.07
C VAL A 67 -9.31 -0.01 4.77
N ASP A 68 -9.15 -0.84 5.77
CA ASP A 68 -10.28 -1.37 6.55
C ASP A 68 -10.78 -0.37 7.62
N LYS A 69 -11.84 -0.74 8.33
CA LYS A 69 -12.45 0.08 9.39
C LYS A 69 -11.51 0.39 10.57
N GLU A 70 -10.43 -0.37 10.73
CA GLU A 70 -9.43 -0.22 11.79
C GLU A 70 -8.26 0.64 11.32
N GLY A 71 -8.26 1.03 10.02
CA GLY A 71 -7.19 1.80 9.39
C GLY A 71 -6.00 0.94 8.93
N SER A 72 -6.16 -0.39 8.95
CA SER A 72 -5.13 -1.29 8.41
C SER A 72 -5.08 -1.17 6.90
N LYS A 73 -3.88 -1.09 6.34
CA LYS A 73 -3.65 -0.94 4.91
C LYS A 73 -3.10 -2.21 4.30
N VAL A 74 -3.63 -2.56 3.14
CA VAL A 74 -3.07 -3.59 2.27
C VAL A 74 -2.82 -2.97 0.90
N GLU A 75 -1.60 -3.09 0.39
CA GLU A 75 -1.17 -2.48 -0.86
C GLU A 75 -0.94 -3.54 -1.92
N PHE A 76 -1.35 -3.24 -3.14
CA PHE A 76 -1.24 -4.10 -4.31
C PHE A 76 -0.65 -3.31 -5.48
N GLU A 77 0.22 -3.94 -6.26
CA GLU A 77 0.55 -3.52 -7.62
C GLU A 77 -0.26 -4.39 -8.57
N ILE A 78 -1.18 -3.80 -9.30
CA ILE A 78 -2.09 -4.51 -10.21
C ILE A 78 -1.56 -4.42 -11.63
N HIS A 79 -1.45 -5.56 -12.29
CA HIS A 79 -1.15 -5.68 -13.71
C HIS A 79 -2.41 -6.12 -14.47
N THR A 80 -2.72 -5.45 -15.58
CA THR A 80 -3.95 -5.74 -16.34
C THR A 80 -3.88 -5.23 -17.77
N ASP A 81 -4.71 -5.79 -18.64
CA ASP A 81 -5.03 -5.26 -19.97
C ASP A 81 -6.47 -4.72 -20.04
N LYS A 82 -7.16 -4.63 -18.89
CA LYS A 82 -8.49 -4.02 -18.80
C LYS A 82 -8.41 -2.50 -18.96
N LYS A 83 -9.53 -1.90 -19.33
CA LYS A 83 -9.63 -0.46 -19.55
C LYS A 83 -9.99 0.31 -18.28
N THR A 84 -10.85 -0.28 -17.45
CA THR A 84 -11.33 0.38 -16.23
C THR A 84 -10.79 -0.29 -14.97
N VAL A 85 -10.70 0.49 -13.91
CA VAL A 85 -10.27 0.02 -12.59
C VAL A 85 -11.23 -1.06 -12.09
N GLY A 86 -12.53 -0.87 -12.28
CA GLY A 86 -13.55 -1.83 -11.87
C GLY A 86 -13.39 -3.18 -12.56
N GLU A 87 -13.22 -3.21 -13.89
CA GLU A 87 -13.01 -4.46 -14.63
C GLU A 87 -11.79 -5.23 -14.12
N ALA A 88 -10.67 -4.53 -13.88
CA ALA A 88 -9.44 -5.14 -13.40
C ALA A 88 -9.61 -5.74 -11.99
N LEU A 89 -10.22 -4.98 -11.07
CA LEU A 89 -10.40 -5.42 -9.68
C LEU A 89 -11.44 -6.53 -9.53
N VAL A 90 -12.51 -6.53 -10.36
CA VAL A 90 -13.51 -7.61 -10.41
C VAL A 90 -12.89 -8.91 -10.94
N GLU A 91 -12.10 -8.84 -12.02
CA GLU A 91 -11.42 -10.01 -12.59
C GLU A 91 -10.50 -10.69 -11.54
N LEU A 92 -9.79 -9.89 -10.78
CA LEU A 92 -8.91 -10.36 -9.70
C LEU A 92 -9.66 -10.75 -8.42
N LYS A 93 -10.99 -10.61 -8.39
CA LYS A 93 -11.85 -10.86 -7.22
C LYS A 93 -11.44 -10.02 -6.00
N LEU A 94 -10.85 -8.86 -6.25
CA LEU A 94 -10.53 -7.90 -5.21
C LEU A 94 -11.73 -7.09 -4.78
N ILE A 95 -12.71 -6.89 -5.68
CA ILE A 95 -13.99 -6.24 -5.36
C ILE A 95 -15.17 -7.11 -5.81
N GLU A 96 -16.24 -7.04 -5.03
CA GLU A 96 -17.54 -7.61 -5.37
C GLU A 96 -18.63 -6.61 -4.99
N GLY A 97 -19.70 -6.55 -5.78
CA GLY A 97 -20.79 -5.62 -5.55
C GLY A 97 -22.04 -5.99 -6.33
N GLU A 98 -22.99 -5.09 -6.36
CA GLU A 98 -24.24 -5.20 -7.07
C GLU A 98 -24.34 -4.09 -8.12
N ASP A 99 -24.89 -4.44 -9.27
CA ASP A 99 -25.17 -3.44 -10.31
C ASP A 99 -26.27 -2.49 -9.85
N SER A 100 -26.05 -1.19 -10.01
CA SER A 100 -27.02 -0.16 -9.71
C SER A 100 -27.19 0.78 -10.90
N GLU A 101 -28.20 1.65 -10.86
CA GLU A 101 -28.40 2.70 -11.88
C GLU A 101 -27.25 3.73 -11.92
N TYR A 102 -26.38 3.74 -10.91
CA TYR A 102 -25.20 4.62 -10.81
C TYR A 102 -23.87 3.86 -11.04
N GLY A 103 -23.94 2.61 -11.49
CA GLY A 103 -22.79 1.73 -11.67
C GLY A 103 -22.65 0.68 -10.57
N LEU A 104 -21.47 0.07 -10.46
CA LEU A 104 -21.19 -0.99 -9.50
C LEU A 104 -21.18 -0.46 -8.06
N PHE A 105 -22.15 -0.86 -7.26
CA PHE A 105 -22.17 -0.62 -5.83
C PHE A 105 -21.31 -1.67 -5.10
N VAL A 106 -20.10 -1.28 -4.72
CA VAL A 106 -19.12 -2.19 -4.12
C VAL A 106 -19.49 -2.51 -2.68
N LYS A 107 -19.70 -3.79 -2.37
CA LYS A 107 -20.04 -4.30 -1.03
C LYS A 107 -18.91 -5.04 -0.35
N LYS A 108 -17.98 -5.61 -1.13
CA LYS A 108 -16.85 -6.35 -0.61
C LYS A 108 -15.56 -5.92 -1.29
N VAL A 109 -14.51 -5.69 -0.50
CA VAL A 109 -13.16 -5.39 -0.99
C VAL A 109 -12.16 -6.27 -0.25
N ASN A 110 -11.28 -6.94 -0.99
CA ASN A 110 -10.26 -7.85 -0.45
C ASN A 110 -10.83 -8.86 0.58
N GLY A 111 -12.03 -9.39 0.29
CA GLY A 111 -12.71 -10.35 1.16
C GLY A 111 -13.44 -9.75 2.37
N ILE A 112 -13.34 -8.43 2.59
CA ILE A 112 -13.99 -7.73 3.71
C ILE A 112 -15.30 -7.12 3.22
N THR A 113 -16.42 -7.47 3.85
CA THR A 113 -17.76 -6.96 3.51
C THR A 113 -18.08 -5.73 4.35
N ALA A 114 -18.56 -4.68 3.70
CA ALA A 114 -19.23 -3.54 4.35
C ALA A 114 -20.74 -3.74 4.29
N ASP A 115 -21.44 -3.54 5.39
CA ASP A 115 -22.90 -3.70 5.49
C ASP A 115 -23.50 -2.37 5.97
N TYR A 116 -24.01 -1.62 4.98
CA TYR A 116 -24.59 -0.30 5.26
C TYR A 116 -25.85 -0.36 6.14
N ASP A 117 -26.68 -1.37 5.92
CA ASP A 117 -27.96 -1.50 6.65
C ASP A 117 -27.74 -1.93 8.11
N LYS A 118 -26.67 -2.68 8.36
CA LYS A 118 -26.38 -3.24 9.67
C LYS A 118 -25.55 -2.32 10.57
N ASP A 119 -24.51 -1.71 10.02
CA ASP A 119 -23.53 -0.95 10.80
C ASP A 119 -23.19 0.43 10.23
N GLY A 120 -23.85 0.83 9.12
CA GLY A 120 -23.63 2.09 8.44
C GLY A 120 -22.30 2.17 7.71
N MET A 121 -21.65 1.02 7.46
CA MET A 121 -20.35 0.97 6.80
C MET A 121 -20.48 0.81 5.30
N TYR A 122 -19.63 1.47 4.54
CA TYR A 122 -19.55 1.37 3.09
C TYR A 122 -18.11 1.47 2.60
N TRP A 123 -17.88 1.06 1.35
CA TRP A 123 -16.59 1.20 0.69
C TRP A 123 -16.57 2.49 -0.14
N ALA A 124 -15.78 3.45 0.31
CA ALA A 124 -15.55 4.71 -0.39
C ALA A 124 -14.39 4.56 -1.39
N PHE A 125 -14.60 4.98 -2.63
CA PHE A 125 -13.59 4.91 -3.70
C PHE A 125 -12.80 6.22 -3.79
N TYR A 126 -11.49 6.11 -3.96
CA TYR A 126 -10.56 7.25 -4.04
C TYR A 126 -9.62 7.11 -5.22
N ILE A 127 -9.28 8.23 -5.83
CA ILE A 127 -8.28 8.38 -6.88
C ILE A 127 -7.25 9.39 -6.39
N ASN A 128 -5.97 9.01 -6.29
CA ASN A 128 -4.88 9.87 -5.77
C ASN A 128 -5.23 10.48 -4.39
N ASP A 129 -5.83 9.67 -3.51
CA ASP A 129 -6.32 10.07 -2.17
C ASP A 129 -7.49 11.09 -2.16
N GLU A 130 -8.05 11.46 -3.31
CA GLU A 130 -9.25 12.27 -3.41
C GLU A 130 -10.49 11.39 -3.60
N TYR A 131 -11.59 11.73 -2.92
CA TYR A 131 -12.86 11.01 -3.07
C TYR A 131 -13.33 11.05 -4.53
N ALA A 132 -13.55 9.88 -5.11
CA ALA A 132 -13.91 9.78 -6.53
C ALA A 132 -15.34 10.25 -6.77
N MET A 133 -15.52 11.06 -7.82
CA MET A 133 -16.83 11.55 -8.25
C MET A 133 -17.52 10.59 -9.24
N SER A 134 -16.84 9.53 -9.67
CA SER A 134 -17.33 8.49 -10.58
C SER A 134 -17.18 7.12 -9.95
N GLY A 135 -18.04 6.17 -10.39
CA GLY A 135 -17.94 4.78 -9.98
C GLY A 135 -16.64 4.12 -10.46
N VAL A 136 -16.21 3.10 -9.76
CA VAL A 136 -14.99 2.35 -10.09
C VAL A 136 -15.07 1.67 -11.47
N ASP A 137 -16.25 1.22 -11.86
CA ASP A 137 -16.56 0.57 -13.14
C ASP A 137 -16.46 1.51 -14.34
N SER A 138 -16.69 2.81 -14.14
CA SER A 138 -16.58 3.85 -15.15
C SER A 138 -15.24 4.62 -15.12
N THR A 139 -14.38 4.31 -14.16
CA THR A 139 -13.07 4.95 -14.03
C THR A 139 -12.05 4.26 -14.92
N GLU A 140 -11.56 4.96 -15.95
CA GLU A 140 -10.46 4.48 -16.80
C GLU A 140 -9.15 4.44 -16.02
N ILE A 141 -8.35 3.39 -16.28
CA ILE A 141 -7.00 3.30 -15.70
C ILE A 141 -6.09 4.30 -16.37
N LYS A 142 -5.40 5.12 -15.57
CA LYS A 142 -4.40 6.07 -16.04
C LYS A 142 -3.05 5.79 -15.40
N GLU A 143 -2.02 5.85 -16.21
CA GLU A 143 -0.66 5.64 -15.75
C GLU A 143 -0.26 6.70 -14.71
N GLY A 144 0.31 6.24 -13.59
CA GLY A 144 0.73 7.11 -12.49
C GLY A 144 -0.37 7.52 -11.51
N GLU A 145 -1.63 7.12 -11.76
CA GLU A 145 -2.69 7.27 -10.76
C GLU A 145 -2.67 6.10 -9.76
N SER A 146 -3.02 6.39 -8.53
CA SER A 146 -3.27 5.41 -7.47
C SER A 146 -4.75 5.35 -7.14
N TYR A 147 -5.23 4.14 -6.87
CA TYR A 147 -6.63 3.91 -6.54
C TYR A 147 -6.75 3.26 -5.18
N SER A 148 -7.78 3.61 -4.44
CA SER A 148 -8.00 2.98 -3.14
C SER A 148 -9.48 2.84 -2.79
N PHE A 149 -9.78 1.80 -2.01
CA PHE A 149 -11.03 1.69 -1.27
C PHE A 149 -10.75 1.85 0.21
N LYS A 150 -11.50 2.74 0.84
CA LYS A 150 -11.46 2.96 2.29
C LYS A 150 -12.84 2.62 2.87
N MET A 151 -12.85 1.82 3.94
CA MET A 151 -14.11 1.53 4.63
C MET A 151 -14.46 2.70 5.54
N GLU A 152 -15.60 3.31 5.28
CA GLU A 152 -16.05 4.50 5.98
C GLU A 152 -17.44 4.29 6.61
N LYS A 153 -17.76 5.12 7.55
CA LYS A 153 -19.06 5.17 8.20
C LYS A 153 -19.81 6.42 7.74
N SER A 154 -21.08 6.24 7.34
CA SER A 154 -21.99 7.34 6.97
C SER A 154 -22.39 8.18 8.18
#